data_a355c3c7773cba20499541274a351dd6
#
_entry.id   a355c3c7773cba20499541274a351dd6
#
_cell.length_a   1.000
_cell.length_b   1.000
_cell.length_c   1.000
_cell.angle_alpha   90.00
_cell.angle_beta   90.00
_cell.angle_gamma   90.00
#
_symmetry.space_group_name_H-M   'P 1'
#
loop_
_entity.id
_entity.type
_entity.pdbx_description
1 polymer ?
#
loop_
_entity_poly.entity_id
_entity_poly.type
_entity_poly.pdbx_seq_one_letter_code
_entity_poly.pdbx_strand_id
1 'polypeptide(L)'
;AHYANPDTHCPIYEKLLDYQKENPNITIQFVSPKEGDTAEREAEIHQLNTEILSGKGPDLFIMEGNRLTNVNLFPDIEKSMMNGAFLDLTDVMDSNEFTSENFYMPLLDAGKLKGKQYILPLCFSVPALTSAESVLKDSGFDMQAASKSLAATMDELLRVYKEKPMLVVMDFSMTSALSQPIIDYKNHTINLDTVSCRQTLAYEKEFRTGEIS
;
A
#
# COMPACT_ATOMS: atom_id res chain seq x y z
N ALA A 1 -4.70 -9.47 -8.52
CA ALA A 1 -3.73 -10.24 -9.31
C ALA A 1 -2.33 -9.77 -8.92
N HIS A 2 -1.51 -10.68 -8.43
CA HIS A 2 -0.14 -10.35 -8.06
C HIS A 2 0.72 -10.25 -9.32
N TYR A 3 1.46 -9.16 -9.39
CA TYR A 3 2.51 -8.95 -10.39
C TYR A 3 3.80 -9.60 -9.91
N ALA A 4 3.84 -10.92 -9.88
CA ALA A 4 5.11 -11.60 -9.81
C ALA A 4 5.55 -11.80 -11.25
N ASN A 5 6.47 -10.97 -11.72
CA ASN A 5 7.31 -11.37 -12.81
C ASN A 5 7.97 -12.68 -12.37
N PRO A 6 7.82 -13.80 -13.08
CA PRO A 6 8.50 -15.04 -12.72
C PRO A 6 10.03 -14.88 -12.69
N ASP A 7 10.57 -13.83 -13.27
CA ASP A 7 11.99 -13.48 -13.24
C ASP A 7 12.38 -12.69 -11.96
N THR A 8 11.44 -12.22 -11.15
CA THR A 8 11.73 -11.62 -9.85
C THR A 8 11.48 -12.65 -8.76
N HIS A 9 12.46 -12.87 -7.90
CA HIS A 9 12.36 -13.75 -6.73
C HIS A 9 11.25 -13.25 -5.79
N CYS A 10 10.03 -13.69 -6.04
CA CYS A 10 8.90 -13.44 -5.17
C CYS A 10 8.76 -14.62 -4.20
N PRO A 11 9.00 -14.44 -2.89
CA PRO A 11 8.94 -15.54 -1.92
C PRO A 11 7.58 -16.26 -1.91
N ILE A 12 6.50 -15.55 -2.21
CA ILE A 12 5.15 -16.13 -2.25
C ILE A 12 5.00 -17.07 -3.45
N TYR A 13 5.55 -16.69 -4.61
CA TYR A 13 5.52 -17.53 -5.80
C TYR A 13 6.23 -18.86 -5.55
N GLU A 14 7.44 -18.82 -4.98
CA GLU A 14 8.19 -20.03 -4.63
C GLU A 14 7.41 -20.92 -3.64
N LYS A 15 6.82 -20.31 -2.61
CA LYS A 15 6.00 -21.04 -1.62
C LYS A 15 4.77 -21.71 -2.24
N LEU A 16 4.11 -21.06 -3.19
CA LEU A 16 2.97 -21.65 -3.90
C LEU A 16 3.40 -22.81 -4.80
N LEU A 17 4.55 -22.72 -5.44
CA LEU A 17 5.09 -23.83 -6.22
C LEU A 17 5.50 -25.02 -5.33
N ASP A 18 6.08 -24.76 -4.17
CA ASP A 18 6.39 -25.82 -3.20
C ASP A 18 5.11 -26.47 -2.67
N TYR A 19 4.09 -25.67 -2.35
CA TYR A 19 2.78 -26.20 -1.95
C TYR A 19 2.16 -27.10 -3.04
N GLN A 20 2.27 -26.73 -4.32
CA GLN A 20 1.80 -27.56 -5.44
C GLN A 20 2.57 -28.89 -5.52
N LYS A 21 3.89 -28.91 -5.25
CA LYS A 21 4.68 -30.14 -5.24
C LYS A 21 4.26 -31.10 -4.12
N GLU A 22 3.96 -30.54 -2.95
CA GLU A 22 3.50 -31.29 -1.77
C GLU A 22 2.05 -31.78 -1.92
N ASN A 23 1.25 -31.12 -2.79
CA ASN A 23 -0.16 -31.40 -3.01
C ASN A 23 -0.42 -31.70 -4.51
N PRO A 24 -0.10 -32.90 -5.00
CA PRO A 24 -0.15 -33.24 -6.43
C PRO A 24 -1.56 -33.20 -7.04
N ASN A 25 -2.61 -33.14 -6.22
CA ASN A 25 -3.99 -32.96 -6.67
C ASN A 25 -4.35 -31.50 -6.98
N ILE A 26 -3.47 -30.57 -6.67
CA ILE A 26 -3.65 -29.14 -6.89
C ILE A 26 -2.76 -28.68 -8.03
N THR A 27 -3.35 -28.01 -9.00
CA THR A 27 -2.63 -27.33 -10.08
C THR A 27 -2.82 -25.83 -9.89
N ILE A 28 -1.72 -25.10 -9.76
CA ILE A 28 -1.74 -23.64 -9.63
C ILE A 28 -1.41 -23.01 -10.98
N GLN A 29 -2.35 -22.25 -11.51
CA GLN A 29 -2.16 -21.44 -12.70
C GLN A 29 -1.99 -19.98 -12.30
N PHE A 30 -0.87 -19.38 -12.65
CA PHE A 30 -0.60 -17.97 -12.40
C PHE A 30 -1.11 -17.11 -13.56
N VAL A 31 -1.87 -16.08 -13.21
CA VAL A 31 -2.35 -15.08 -14.18
C VAL A 31 -1.87 -13.71 -13.69
N SER A 32 -1.05 -13.06 -14.50
CA SER A 32 -0.53 -11.72 -14.21
C SER A 32 -0.78 -10.82 -15.41
N PRO A 33 -1.45 -9.68 -15.23
CA PRO A 33 -1.50 -8.65 -16.27
C PRO A 33 -0.10 -8.12 -16.56
N LYS A 34 0.11 -7.63 -17.76
CA LYS A 34 1.37 -7.03 -18.19
C LYS A 34 1.81 -5.89 -17.27
N GLU A 35 3.12 -5.69 -17.17
CA GLU A 35 3.67 -4.59 -16.38
C GLU A 35 3.56 -3.24 -17.11
N GLY A 36 3.58 -2.16 -16.33
CA GLY A 36 3.52 -0.78 -16.80
C GLY A 36 2.10 -0.29 -17.09
N ASP A 37 1.99 1.01 -17.38
CA ASP A 37 0.72 1.67 -17.72
C ASP A 37 0.52 1.64 -19.25
N THR A 38 0.14 0.47 -19.76
CA THR A 38 -0.08 0.25 -21.20
C THR A 38 -1.56 -0.03 -21.48
N ALA A 39 -1.99 0.28 -22.70
CA ALA A 39 -3.35 -0.05 -23.16
C ALA A 39 -3.60 -1.58 -23.13
N GLU A 40 -2.58 -2.38 -23.31
CA GLU A 40 -2.66 -3.85 -23.22
C GLU A 40 -2.96 -4.29 -21.79
N ARG A 41 -2.24 -3.74 -20.81
CA ARG A 41 -2.51 -3.98 -19.39
C ARG A 41 -3.94 -3.57 -19.01
N GLU A 42 -4.37 -2.40 -19.48
CA GLU A 42 -5.73 -1.92 -19.22
C GLU A 42 -6.78 -2.89 -19.76
N ALA A 43 -6.60 -3.39 -20.97
CA ALA A 43 -7.48 -4.39 -21.58
C ALA A 43 -7.49 -5.71 -20.76
N GLU A 44 -6.35 -6.19 -20.31
CA GLU A 44 -6.24 -7.40 -19.48
C GLU A 44 -6.93 -7.21 -18.11
N ILE A 45 -6.78 -6.05 -17.47
CA ILE A 45 -7.49 -5.72 -16.22
C ILE A 45 -9.01 -5.67 -16.44
N HIS A 46 -9.48 -5.08 -17.54
CA HIS A 46 -10.90 -5.07 -17.88
C HIS A 46 -11.45 -6.48 -18.13
N GLN A 47 -10.69 -7.33 -18.80
CA GLN A 47 -11.04 -8.72 -19.00
C GLN A 47 -11.18 -9.45 -17.66
N LEU A 48 -10.16 -9.37 -16.78
CA LEU A 48 -10.18 -9.97 -15.45
C LEU A 48 -11.38 -9.47 -14.61
N ASN A 49 -11.68 -8.19 -14.65
CA ASN A 49 -12.86 -7.64 -13.98
C ASN A 49 -14.16 -8.28 -14.50
N THR A 50 -14.27 -8.48 -15.82
CA THR A 50 -15.43 -9.13 -16.42
C THR A 50 -15.55 -10.59 -15.98
N GLU A 51 -14.43 -11.31 -15.91
CA GLU A 51 -14.35 -12.69 -15.43
C GLU A 51 -14.77 -12.79 -13.96
N ILE A 52 -14.25 -11.90 -13.09
CA ILE A 52 -14.63 -11.83 -11.68
C ILE A 52 -16.14 -11.59 -11.51
N LEU A 53 -16.69 -10.61 -12.24
CA LEU A 53 -18.12 -10.29 -12.19
C LEU A 53 -19.01 -11.45 -12.67
N SER A 54 -18.50 -12.29 -13.57
CA SER A 54 -19.20 -13.48 -14.07
C SER A 54 -18.96 -14.74 -13.23
N GLY A 55 -18.23 -14.64 -12.11
CA GLY A 55 -17.88 -15.76 -11.25
C GLY A 55 -16.85 -16.73 -11.86
N LYS A 56 -16.07 -16.28 -12.84
CA LYS A 56 -15.02 -17.06 -13.53
C LYS A 56 -13.61 -16.52 -13.29
N GLY A 57 -13.47 -15.60 -12.38
CA GLY A 57 -12.17 -15.02 -12.03
C GLY A 57 -11.27 -16.00 -11.28
N PRO A 58 -10.03 -15.59 -10.97
CA PRO A 58 -9.09 -16.36 -10.15
C PRO A 58 -9.64 -16.67 -8.76
N ASP A 59 -9.29 -17.85 -8.25
CA ASP A 59 -9.69 -18.29 -6.90
C ASP A 59 -8.94 -17.53 -5.79
N LEU A 60 -7.71 -17.06 -6.07
CA LEU A 60 -6.85 -16.38 -5.13
C LEU A 60 -6.25 -15.12 -5.77
N PHE A 61 -6.30 -14.01 -5.05
CA PHE A 61 -5.64 -12.76 -5.43
C PHE A 61 -4.47 -12.49 -4.51
N ILE A 62 -3.28 -12.28 -5.10
CA ILE A 62 -2.12 -11.74 -4.40
C ILE A 62 -1.91 -10.34 -4.96
N MET A 63 -1.97 -9.34 -4.08
CA MET A 63 -1.99 -7.93 -4.49
C MET A 63 -0.91 -7.14 -3.78
N GLU A 64 -0.34 -6.20 -4.48
CA GLU A 64 0.54 -5.18 -3.91
C GLU A 64 -0.31 -3.96 -3.50
N GLY A 65 -0.25 -3.61 -2.21
CA GLY A 65 -1.20 -2.67 -1.60
C GLY A 65 -1.04 -1.22 -2.04
N ASN A 66 0.06 -0.82 -2.66
CA ASN A 66 0.35 0.59 -2.90
C ASN A 66 1.10 0.85 -4.21
N ARG A 67 0.72 0.21 -5.30
CA ARG A 67 1.23 0.60 -6.61
C ARG A 67 0.50 1.85 -7.11
N LEU A 68 1.28 2.88 -7.36
CA LEU A 68 0.86 4.08 -8.10
C LEU A 68 0.72 3.76 -9.61
N THR A 69 -0.17 2.82 -9.94
CA THR A 69 -0.52 2.55 -11.33
C THR A 69 -1.92 3.08 -11.61
N ASN A 70 -2.11 3.69 -12.78
CA ASN A 70 -3.39 4.30 -13.15
C ASN A 70 -4.53 3.27 -13.29
N VAL A 71 -4.19 2.00 -13.51
CA VAL A 71 -5.17 0.92 -13.68
C VAL A 71 -4.84 -0.25 -12.75
N ASN A 72 -5.66 -0.40 -11.72
CA ASN A 72 -5.60 -1.49 -10.75
C ASN A 72 -6.83 -2.39 -10.86
N LEU A 73 -6.66 -3.70 -10.59
CA LEU A 73 -7.77 -4.65 -10.60
C LEU A 73 -8.83 -4.30 -9.53
N PHE A 74 -8.38 -3.86 -8.38
CA PHE A 74 -9.22 -3.37 -7.29
C PHE A 74 -8.75 -1.95 -6.92
N PRO A 75 -9.20 -0.93 -7.65
CA PRO A 75 -8.79 0.46 -7.38
C PRO A 75 -9.19 0.94 -5.99
N ASP A 76 -10.23 0.33 -5.44
CA ASP A 76 -10.70 0.56 -4.08
C ASP A 76 -11.00 -0.79 -3.40
N ILE A 77 -10.09 -1.18 -2.54
CA ILE A 77 -10.12 -2.45 -1.81
C ILE A 77 -11.32 -2.49 -0.86
N GLU A 78 -11.58 -1.43 -0.11
CA GLU A 78 -12.65 -1.36 0.86
C GLU A 78 -14.02 -1.48 0.18
N LYS A 79 -14.20 -0.79 -0.94
CA LYS A 79 -15.41 -0.91 -1.77
C LYS A 79 -15.57 -2.32 -2.31
N SER A 80 -14.49 -2.97 -2.71
CA SER A 80 -14.52 -4.35 -3.20
C SER A 80 -14.93 -5.34 -2.11
N MET A 81 -14.44 -5.16 -0.88
CA MET A 81 -14.89 -5.93 0.29
C MET A 81 -16.39 -5.70 0.56
N MET A 82 -16.85 -4.45 0.53
CA MET A 82 -18.27 -4.11 0.76
C MET A 82 -19.21 -4.73 -0.29
N ASN A 83 -18.75 -4.83 -1.52
CA ASN A 83 -19.52 -5.38 -2.64
C ASN A 83 -19.43 -6.91 -2.74
N GLY A 84 -18.76 -7.59 -1.79
CA GLY A 84 -18.67 -9.04 -1.76
C GLY A 84 -17.75 -9.65 -2.81
N ALA A 85 -16.75 -8.88 -3.29
CA ALA A 85 -15.74 -9.40 -4.22
C ALA A 85 -14.78 -10.39 -3.57
N PHE A 86 -14.69 -10.41 -2.24
CA PHE A 86 -13.81 -11.28 -1.47
C PHE A 86 -14.60 -12.16 -0.50
N LEU A 87 -14.11 -13.38 -0.30
CA LEU A 87 -14.65 -14.32 0.67
C LEU A 87 -14.39 -13.84 2.10
N ASP A 88 -15.34 -14.03 2.99
CA ASP A 88 -15.16 -13.85 4.42
C ASP A 88 -14.26 -14.96 4.98
N LEU A 89 -13.09 -14.59 5.47
CA LEU A 89 -12.08 -15.50 6.01
C LEU A 89 -12.10 -15.58 7.54
N THR A 90 -13.12 -15.01 8.20
CA THR A 90 -13.18 -14.92 9.66
C THR A 90 -13.04 -16.29 10.31
N ASP A 91 -13.78 -17.28 9.82
CA ASP A 91 -13.73 -18.64 10.38
C ASP A 91 -12.35 -19.32 10.22
N VAL A 92 -11.61 -18.95 9.15
CA VAL A 92 -10.23 -19.42 8.93
C VAL A 92 -9.29 -18.79 9.95
N MET A 93 -9.51 -17.52 10.30
CA MET A 93 -8.67 -16.75 11.24
C MET A 93 -8.87 -17.17 12.69
N ASP A 94 -10.02 -17.77 13.03
CA ASP A 94 -10.31 -18.26 14.39
C ASP A 94 -9.52 -19.54 14.72
N SER A 95 -8.69 -20.05 13.80
CA SER A 95 -7.77 -21.14 14.08
C SER A 95 -6.64 -20.70 15.03
N ASN A 96 -6.10 -21.64 15.82
CA ASN A 96 -5.00 -21.39 16.75
C ASN A 96 -3.67 -20.96 16.08
N GLU A 97 -3.62 -20.88 14.78
CA GLU A 97 -2.45 -20.48 14.01
C GLU A 97 -2.28 -18.94 13.96
N PHE A 98 -3.39 -18.20 14.02
CA PHE A 98 -3.39 -16.73 13.91
C PHE A 98 -3.40 -16.08 15.29
N THR A 99 -2.29 -16.19 15.99
CA THR A 99 -2.12 -15.65 17.35
C THR A 99 -1.14 -14.49 17.37
N SER A 100 -1.19 -13.70 18.45
CA SER A 100 -0.22 -12.61 18.66
C SER A 100 1.22 -13.09 18.86
N GLU A 101 1.44 -14.39 19.07
CA GLU A 101 2.77 -14.99 19.13
C GLU A 101 3.35 -15.20 17.73
N ASN A 102 2.50 -15.46 16.74
CA ASN A 102 2.90 -15.77 15.37
C ASN A 102 2.76 -14.58 14.43
N PHE A 103 1.86 -13.64 14.73
CA PHE A 103 1.50 -12.54 13.83
C PHE A 103 1.44 -11.19 14.54
N TYR A 104 1.78 -10.15 13.78
CA TYR A 104 1.55 -8.77 14.21
C TYR A 104 0.06 -8.42 14.00
N MET A 105 -0.74 -8.57 15.05
CA MET A 105 -2.21 -8.46 14.99
C MET A 105 -2.71 -7.14 14.37
N PRO A 106 -2.11 -5.95 14.63
CA PRO A 106 -2.54 -4.73 13.96
C PRO A 106 -2.43 -4.78 12.43
N LEU A 107 -1.48 -5.57 11.89
CA LEU A 107 -1.36 -5.78 10.45
C LEU A 107 -2.52 -6.63 9.94
N LEU A 108 -2.84 -7.73 10.62
CA LEU A 108 -3.98 -8.57 10.26
C LEU A 108 -5.30 -7.79 10.32
N ASP A 109 -5.46 -6.94 11.32
CA ASP A 109 -6.66 -6.11 11.48
C ASP A 109 -6.85 -5.11 10.31
N ALA A 110 -5.79 -4.72 9.62
CA ALA A 110 -5.89 -3.90 8.40
C ALA A 110 -6.64 -4.61 7.25
N GLY A 111 -6.73 -5.93 7.28
CA GLY A 111 -7.52 -6.73 6.31
C GLY A 111 -8.99 -6.91 6.68
N LYS A 112 -9.46 -6.27 7.77
CA LYS A 112 -10.84 -6.37 8.26
C LYS A 112 -11.72 -5.25 7.77
N LEU A 113 -12.99 -5.58 7.52
CA LEU A 113 -14.06 -4.61 7.31
C LEU A 113 -15.29 -5.02 8.11
N LYS A 114 -15.85 -4.10 8.90
CA LYS A 114 -17.03 -4.34 9.74
C LYS A 114 -16.90 -5.60 10.62
N GLY A 115 -15.70 -5.84 11.16
CA GLY A 115 -15.39 -6.98 12.03
C GLY A 115 -15.13 -8.30 11.32
N LYS A 116 -15.21 -8.38 9.99
CA LYS A 116 -14.95 -9.56 9.19
C LYS A 116 -13.61 -9.47 8.48
N GLN A 117 -12.88 -10.58 8.41
CA GLN A 117 -11.61 -10.67 7.70
C GLN A 117 -11.83 -11.00 6.23
N TYR A 118 -11.30 -10.19 5.32
CA TYR A 118 -11.38 -10.41 3.87
C TYR A 118 -10.02 -10.53 3.21
N ILE A 119 -9.00 -9.93 3.79
CA ILE A 119 -7.65 -9.91 3.25
C ILE A 119 -6.68 -10.35 4.33
N LEU A 120 -5.70 -11.17 3.94
CA LEU A 120 -4.54 -11.51 4.77
C LEU A 120 -3.37 -10.62 4.34
N PRO A 121 -3.06 -9.54 5.07
CA PRO A 121 -1.87 -8.75 4.81
C PRO A 121 -0.62 -9.59 5.11
N LEU A 122 0.25 -9.75 4.13
CA LEU A 122 1.46 -10.56 4.23
C LEU A 122 2.68 -9.72 4.65
N CYS A 123 2.69 -8.44 4.27
CA CYS A 123 3.74 -7.49 4.60
C CYS A 123 3.18 -6.07 4.57
N PHE A 124 3.95 -5.15 5.11
CA PHE A 124 3.65 -3.72 5.03
C PHE A 124 4.93 -2.93 4.81
N SER A 125 4.79 -1.75 4.26
CA SER A 125 5.85 -0.75 4.21
C SER A 125 5.44 0.48 5.00
N VAL A 126 6.41 1.12 5.59
CA VAL A 126 6.22 2.42 6.24
C VAL A 126 7.06 3.46 5.53
N PRO A 127 6.54 4.66 5.30
CA PRO A 127 7.37 5.77 4.86
C PRO A 127 8.46 6.01 5.89
N ALA A 128 9.71 6.06 5.46
CA ALA A 128 10.84 6.30 6.35
C ALA A 128 11.73 7.41 5.78
N LEU A 129 12.21 8.26 6.66
CA LEU A 129 13.25 9.23 6.33
C LEU A 129 14.60 8.62 6.72
N THR A 130 15.50 8.60 5.78
CA THR A 130 16.86 8.08 5.99
C THR A 130 17.88 9.16 5.68
N SER A 131 18.92 9.25 6.49
CA SER A 131 20.04 10.17 6.25
C SER A 131 21.32 9.59 6.85
N ALA A 132 22.45 9.96 6.28
CA ALA A 132 23.73 9.75 6.93
C ALA A 132 23.88 10.68 8.15
N GLU A 133 24.50 10.21 9.22
CA GLU A 133 24.68 10.98 10.46
C GLU A 133 25.42 12.29 10.22
N SER A 134 26.42 12.29 9.36
CA SER A 134 27.14 13.51 8.96
C SER A 134 26.22 14.55 8.32
N VAL A 135 25.33 14.11 7.41
CA VAL A 135 24.37 15.01 6.74
C VAL A 135 23.38 15.59 7.74
N LEU A 136 22.89 14.79 8.69
CA LEU A 136 22.00 15.29 9.75
C LEU A 136 22.70 16.38 10.59
N LYS A 137 23.95 16.14 11.02
CA LYS A 137 24.72 17.12 11.78
C LYS A 137 24.96 18.41 10.99
N ASP A 138 25.39 18.28 9.74
CA ASP A 138 25.70 19.42 8.86
C ASP A 138 24.46 20.21 8.45
N SER A 139 23.29 19.55 8.37
CA SER A 139 22.01 20.20 8.07
C SER A 139 21.47 21.04 9.21
N GLY A 140 21.87 20.74 10.45
CA GLY A 140 21.27 21.31 11.65
C GLY A 140 19.83 20.84 11.89
N PHE A 141 19.47 19.64 11.36
CA PHE A 141 18.13 19.05 11.56
C PHE A 141 17.90 18.71 13.03
N ASP A 142 16.82 19.22 13.59
CA ASP A 142 16.45 18.96 14.99
C ASP A 142 15.58 17.71 15.11
N MET A 143 16.21 16.57 15.38
CA MET A 143 15.53 15.28 15.59
C MET A 143 14.51 15.32 16.74
N GLN A 144 14.79 16.10 17.79
CA GLN A 144 13.89 16.20 18.94
C GLN A 144 12.62 16.97 18.60
N ALA A 145 12.75 18.04 17.83
CA ALA A 145 11.61 18.78 17.33
C ALA A 145 10.79 17.93 16.35
N ALA A 146 11.44 17.28 15.40
CA ALA A 146 10.83 16.46 14.36
C ALA A 146 10.06 15.25 14.91
N SER A 147 10.57 14.59 15.94
CA SER A 147 9.98 13.35 16.49
C SER A 147 8.60 13.51 17.15
N LYS A 148 8.12 14.74 17.32
CA LYS A 148 6.83 15.01 18.00
C LYS A 148 5.62 14.59 17.17
N SER A 149 5.69 14.72 15.84
CA SER A 149 4.61 14.37 14.92
C SER A 149 5.11 14.40 13.48
N LEU A 150 4.36 13.79 12.55
CA LEU A 150 4.66 13.90 11.12
C LEU A 150 4.70 15.37 10.66
N ALA A 151 3.76 16.20 11.12
CA ALA A 151 3.76 17.63 10.79
C ALA A 151 5.06 18.32 11.26
N ALA A 152 5.50 18.05 12.49
CA ALA A 152 6.76 18.61 13.02
C ALA A 152 7.98 18.11 12.23
N THR A 153 7.98 16.85 11.78
CA THR A 153 9.00 16.33 10.88
C THR A 153 9.01 17.09 9.56
N MET A 154 7.85 17.35 8.97
CA MET A 154 7.72 18.08 7.71
C MET A 154 8.13 19.54 7.84
N ASP A 155 7.75 20.20 8.93
CA ASP A 155 8.16 21.59 9.20
C ASP A 155 9.68 21.69 9.30
N GLU A 156 10.32 20.75 9.99
CA GLU A 156 11.78 20.74 10.16
C GLU A 156 12.50 20.39 8.84
N LEU A 157 11.96 19.45 8.06
CA LEU A 157 12.47 19.17 6.71
C LEU A 157 12.36 20.40 5.80
N LEU A 158 11.23 21.08 5.84
CA LEU A 158 11.01 22.28 5.02
C LEU A 158 11.97 23.41 5.45
N ARG A 159 12.25 23.56 6.74
CA ARG A 159 13.24 24.53 7.24
C ARG A 159 14.62 24.21 6.67
N VAL A 160 15.07 22.96 6.78
CA VAL A 160 16.37 22.54 6.23
C VAL A 160 16.40 22.70 4.71
N TYR A 161 15.33 22.34 4.02
CA TYR A 161 15.23 22.47 2.57
C TYR A 161 15.37 23.93 2.12
N LYS A 162 14.73 24.89 2.79
CA LYS A 162 14.83 26.32 2.46
C LYS A 162 16.24 26.88 2.67
N GLU A 163 16.96 26.36 3.66
CA GLU A 163 18.34 26.78 3.94
C GLU A 163 19.38 26.06 3.06
N LYS A 164 19.13 24.77 2.77
CA LYS A 164 20.06 23.86 2.09
C LYS A 164 19.30 22.89 1.17
N PRO A 165 18.76 23.34 0.03
CA PRO A 165 17.87 22.55 -0.83
C PRO A 165 18.45 21.20 -1.28
N MET A 166 19.77 21.13 -1.49
CA MET A 166 20.45 19.91 -1.97
C MET A 166 20.51 18.78 -0.95
N LEU A 167 20.12 19.01 0.31
CA LEU A 167 20.18 17.99 1.36
C LEU A 167 18.86 17.21 1.55
N VAL A 168 17.78 17.65 0.91
CA VAL A 168 16.48 17.00 1.04
C VAL A 168 16.03 16.50 -0.32
N VAL A 169 15.92 15.18 -0.46
CA VAL A 169 15.34 14.52 -1.64
C VAL A 169 14.07 13.82 -1.20
N MET A 170 12.95 14.12 -1.85
CA MET A 170 11.66 13.50 -1.58
C MET A 170 11.24 12.66 -2.77
N ASP A 171 11.16 11.35 -2.57
CA ASP A 171 10.79 10.35 -3.58
C ASP A 171 9.46 9.66 -3.25
N PHE A 172 8.53 10.36 -2.62
CA PHE A 172 7.20 9.82 -2.36
C PHE A 172 6.14 10.91 -2.38
N SER A 173 4.91 10.51 -2.70
CA SER A 173 3.76 11.41 -2.55
C SER A 173 3.40 11.56 -1.08
N MET A 174 3.35 12.79 -0.59
CA MET A 174 2.96 13.06 0.80
C MET A 174 1.51 12.69 1.10
N THR A 175 0.69 12.52 0.07
CA THR A 175 -0.69 12.03 0.22
C THR A 175 -0.75 10.62 0.77
N SER A 176 0.30 9.80 0.57
CA SER A 176 0.42 8.46 1.16
C SER A 176 0.65 8.48 2.68
N ALA A 177 1.05 9.63 3.22
CA ALA A 177 1.29 9.83 4.66
C ALA A 177 0.07 10.39 5.41
N LEU A 178 -1.07 10.54 4.74
CA LEU A 178 -2.30 10.98 5.39
C LEU A 178 -2.73 9.97 6.46
N SER A 179 -3.05 10.48 7.64
CA SER A 179 -3.49 9.68 8.79
C SER A 179 -4.90 9.09 8.61
N GLN A 180 -5.65 9.58 7.63
CA GLN A 180 -7.01 9.13 7.32
C GLN A 180 -7.18 9.00 5.81
N PRO A 181 -7.96 8.00 5.33
CA PRO A 181 -8.27 7.87 3.93
C PRO A 181 -9.06 9.10 3.44
N ILE A 182 -8.77 9.54 2.21
CA ILE A 182 -9.51 10.63 1.57
C ILE A 182 -10.99 10.24 1.42
N ILE A 183 -11.24 9.00 1.01
CA ILE A 183 -12.59 8.41 0.94
C ILE A 183 -12.65 7.30 1.97
N ASP A 184 -13.52 7.44 2.94
CA ASP A 184 -13.77 6.44 3.98
C ASP A 184 -15.13 5.78 3.69
N TYR A 185 -15.11 4.65 3.02
CA TYR A 185 -16.32 3.91 2.67
C TYR A 185 -17.03 3.32 3.88
N LYS A 186 -16.29 3.00 4.93
CA LYS A 186 -16.84 2.46 6.17
C LYS A 186 -17.77 3.45 6.87
N ASN A 187 -17.35 4.72 6.91
CA ASN A 187 -18.08 5.79 7.58
C ASN A 187 -18.87 6.68 6.59
N HIS A 188 -18.83 6.37 5.29
CA HIS A 188 -19.48 7.15 4.23
C HIS A 188 -19.06 8.63 4.23
N THR A 189 -17.77 8.90 4.46
CA THR A 189 -17.24 10.26 4.52
C THR A 189 -16.19 10.53 3.45
N ILE A 190 -16.08 11.80 3.08
CA ILE A 190 -15.02 12.32 2.21
C ILE A 190 -14.21 13.34 3.01
N ASN A 191 -12.92 13.07 3.19
CA ASN A 191 -12.02 13.78 4.10
C ASN A 191 -11.09 14.76 3.35
N LEU A 192 -11.57 15.42 2.30
CA LEU A 192 -10.77 16.38 1.51
C LEU A 192 -10.48 17.68 2.26
N ASP A 193 -11.35 18.08 3.17
CA ASP A 193 -11.25 19.35 3.90
C ASP A 193 -10.78 19.17 5.36
N THR A 194 -9.92 18.20 5.61
CA THR A 194 -9.30 18.02 6.93
C THR A 194 -8.05 18.89 7.07
N VAL A 195 -7.69 19.22 8.30
CA VAL A 195 -6.45 19.94 8.63
C VAL A 195 -5.24 19.16 8.08
N SER A 196 -5.22 17.84 8.26
CA SER A 196 -4.15 16.96 7.78
C SER A 196 -4.01 17.02 6.26
N CYS A 197 -5.11 16.94 5.53
CA CYS A 197 -5.10 17.02 4.07
C CYS A 197 -4.57 18.37 3.57
N ARG A 198 -5.06 19.47 4.15
CA ARG A 198 -4.59 20.82 3.79
C ARG A 198 -3.11 21.03 4.08
N GLN A 199 -2.62 20.55 5.22
CA GLN A 199 -1.20 20.63 5.57
C GLN A 199 -0.35 19.81 4.60
N THR A 200 -0.76 18.58 4.29
CA THR A 200 -0.05 17.72 3.34
C THR A 200 0.06 18.37 1.96
N LEU A 201 -1.02 18.93 1.44
CA LEU A 201 -1.01 19.65 0.16
C LEU A 201 -0.14 20.91 0.20
N ALA A 202 -0.10 21.61 1.32
CA ALA A 202 0.76 22.76 1.50
C ALA A 202 2.25 22.37 1.46
N TYR A 203 2.63 21.28 2.14
CA TYR A 203 3.99 20.74 2.08
C TYR A 203 4.38 20.30 0.66
N GLU A 204 3.51 19.52 -0.02
CA GLU A 204 3.78 19.11 -1.41
C GLU A 204 4.01 20.31 -2.32
N LYS A 205 3.20 21.35 -2.19
CA LYS A 205 3.38 22.59 -2.97
C LYS A 205 4.73 23.24 -2.70
N GLU A 206 5.12 23.39 -1.44
CA GLU A 206 6.39 24.02 -1.05
C GLU A 206 7.60 23.24 -1.57
N PHE A 207 7.58 21.90 -1.47
CA PHE A 207 8.68 21.07 -1.97
C PHE A 207 8.74 21.05 -3.51
N ARG A 208 7.60 20.97 -4.21
CA ARG A 208 7.57 20.96 -5.69
C ARG A 208 7.95 22.30 -6.32
N THR A 209 7.58 23.41 -5.71
CA THR A 209 7.95 24.73 -6.24
C THR A 209 9.44 25.02 -6.11
N GLY A 210 10.14 24.34 -5.21
CA GLY A 210 11.59 24.41 -5.10
C GLY A 210 12.36 23.63 -6.17
N GLU A 211 11.73 22.64 -6.82
CA GLU A 211 12.36 21.85 -7.89
C GLU A 211 12.38 22.55 -9.27
N ILE A 212 11.69 23.66 -9.41
CA ILE A 212 11.49 24.36 -10.71
C ILE A 212 12.32 25.67 -10.82
N SER A 213 13.25 25.90 -9.93
CA SER A 213 14.11 27.10 -9.99
C SER A 213 15.56 26.78 -10.38
#